data_35b5d4903a6daa5a655f3fcc1de172eb
#
_entry.id   35b5d4903a6daa5a655f3fcc1de172eb
#
_cell.length_a   1.000
_cell.length_b   1.000
_cell.length_c   1.000
_cell.angle_alpha   90.00
_cell.angle_beta   90.00
_cell.angle_gamma   90.00
#
_symmetry.space_group_name_H-M   'P 1'
#
loop_
_entity.id
_entity.type
_entity.pdbx_description
1 polymer ?
#
loop_
_entity_poly.entity_id
_entity_poly.type
_entity_poly.pdbx_seq_one_letter_code
_entity_poly.pdbx_strand_id
1 'polypeptide(L)'
;VLSITTKNGESVRIAESDLVAGKVVPAAPARRRGVPAASFEELARVCARAWPPVESEALGDWRLRAAQGFTRRANSVLPLGDPGVPLDEALRYVERWYGERGLPAYVQVATGAEGTQERLGAALEERGWRREATTEVRVGALAPVADLDADVTRVRLSRDLDEAWLSRYQRFETPGRPGPHVLEVLRGGPSVWFASVAAGDADGGAETSAGAAGDAGGGAETAAGAAGAPAAIGRCVVDGRWAGFMAVEVDPAHRRRGLATAVMTALARRALDEGASAAWLQVESDNEAARALYDGMGFAVHHRYHHFRSA
;
A
#
# COMPACT_ATOMS: atom_id res chain seq x y z
N VAL A 1 7.59 23.92 31.36
CA VAL A 1 9.01 23.88 30.95
C VAL A 1 9.31 22.51 30.37
N LEU A 2 9.71 22.44 29.09
CA LEU A 2 10.15 21.22 28.43
C LEU A 2 11.64 20.99 28.75
N SER A 3 12.00 19.77 29.16
CA SER A 3 13.41 19.37 29.33
C SER A 3 13.82 18.43 28.21
N ILE A 4 14.86 18.81 27.47
CA ILE A 4 15.40 18.02 26.35
C ILE A 4 16.79 17.56 26.71
N THR A 5 17.08 16.25 26.58
CA THR A 5 18.44 15.72 26.68
C THR A 5 19.03 15.60 25.29
N THR A 6 20.14 16.28 25.05
CA THR A 6 20.87 16.24 23.79
C THR A 6 21.56 14.87 23.61
N LYS A 7 22.00 14.55 22.38
CA LYS A 7 22.77 13.33 22.10
C LYS A 7 24.06 13.21 22.92
N ASN A 8 24.56 14.32 23.42
CA ASN A 8 25.79 14.37 24.25
C ASN A 8 25.48 14.30 25.76
N GLY A 9 24.20 14.07 26.15
CA GLY A 9 23.80 13.93 27.55
C GLY A 9 23.53 15.25 28.28
N GLU A 10 23.60 16.41 27.61
CA GLU A 10 23.26 17.70 28.19
C GLU A 10 21.74 17.88 28.29
N SER A 11 21.25 18.35 29.44
CA SER A 11 19.84 18.68 29.61
C SER A 11 19.62 20.18 29.37
N VAL A 12 18.85 20.51 28.36
CA VAL A 12 18.43 21.90 28.05
C VAL A 12 16.96 22.08 28.49
N ARG A 13 16.70 23.13 29.24
CA ARG A 13 15.34 23.51 29.64
C ARG A 13 14.83 24.66 28.77
N ILE A 14 13.67 24.46 28.16
CA ILE A 14 13.00 25.43 27.29
C ILE A 14 11.69 25.84 27.96
N ALA A 15 11.46 27.15 28.11
CA ALA A 15 10.16 27.62 28.59
C ALA A 15 9.07 27.35 27.54
N GLU A 16 7.84 27.06 27.98
CA GLU A 16 6.72 26.86 27.06
C GLU A 16 6.43 28.07 26.18
N SER A 17 6.69 29.28 26.70
CA SER A 17 6.60 30.54 25.94
C SER A 17 7.56 30.61 24.75
N ASP A 18 8.66 29.87 24.79
CA ASP A 18 9.72 29.91 23.79
C ASP A 18 9.56 28.79 22.74
N LEU A 19 8.52 27.97 22.89
CA LEU A 19 8.17 26.91 21.97
C LEU A 19 7.36 27.44 20.77
N VAL A 20 8.01 27.59 19.63
CA VAL A 20 7.37 28.02 18.38
C VAL A 20 6.68 26.85 17.68
N ALA A 21 7.26 25.66 17.75
CA ALA A 21 6.68 24.41 17.27
C ALA A 21 7.40 23.21 17.91
N GLY A 22 6.64 22.15 18.20
CA GLY A 22 7.18 20.88 18.70
C GLY A 22 6.59 19.70 17.93
N LYS A 23 7.42 18.77 17.48
CA LYS A 23 6.99 17.48 16.95
C LYS A 23 7.44 16.38 17.89
N VAL A 24 6.49 15.54 18.34
CA VAL A 24 6.87 14.29 19.02
C VAL A 24 7.59 13.42 18.02
N VAL A 25 8.89 13.18 18.26
CA VAL A 25 9.67 12.20 17.51
C VAL A 25 9.49 10.86 18.24
N PRO A 26 8.83 9.84 17.62
CA PRO A 26 8.75 8.53 18.22
C PRO A 26 10.16 7.97 18.52
N ALA A 27 10.30 7.18 19.57
CA ALA A 27 11.53 6.43 19.80
C ALA A 27 11.85 5.62 18.53
N ALA A 28 13.12 5.58 18.13
CA ALA A 28 13.53 4.81 16.96
C ALA A 28 12.97 3.38 17.08
N PRO A 29 12.24 2.89 16.07
CA PRO A 29 11.59 1.59 16.16
C PRO A 29 12.65 0.51 16.35
N ALA A 30 12.34 -0.48 17.20
CA ALA A 30 13.21 -1.64 17.35
C ALA A 30 13.39 -2.31 15.99
N ARG A 31 14.63 -2.42 15.49
CA ARG A 31 14.93 -3.11 14.22
C ARG A 31 14.79 -4.62 14.40
N ARG A 32 13.53 -5.07 14.45
CA ARG A 32 13.17 -6.48 14.56
C ARG A 32 13.46 -7.18 13.23
N ARG A 33 13.94 -8.43 13.31
CA ARG A 33 14.26 -9.26 12.12
C ARG A 33 13.34 -10.47 11.96
N GLY A 34 12.58 -10.84 12.99
CA GLY A 34 11.63 -11.95 12.94
C GLY A 34 10.29 -11.54 12.32
N VAL A 35 9.52 -12.52 11.85
CA VAL A 35 8.16 -12.29 11.38
C VAL A 35 7.33 -11.65 12.49
N PRO A 36 6.66 -10.52 12.25
CA PRO A 36 5.89 -9.83 13.28
C PRO A 36 4.66 -10.65 13.65
N ALA A 37 4.42 -10.81 14.95
CA ALA A 37 3.16 -11.37 15.43
C ALA A 37 2.03 -10.37 15.18
N ALA A 38 0.92 -10.85 14.63
CA ALA A 38 -0.30 -10.08 14.40
C ALA A 38 -1.51 -11.01 14.49
N SER A 39 -2.65 -10.48 14.93
CA SER A 39 -3.93 -11.17 14.75
C SER A 39 -4.49 -10.88 13.36
N PHE A 40 -5.39 -11.76 12.90
CA PHE A 40 -6.17 -11.51 11.68
C PHE A 40 -6.89 -10.15 11.75
N GLU A 41 -7.55 -9.88 12.86
CA GLU A 41 -8.35 -8.66 13.04
C GLU A 41 -7.48 -7.39 12.96
N GLU A 42 -6.31 -7.37 13.61
CA GLU A 42 -5.36 -6.26 13.50
C GLU A 42 -4.99 -5.98 12.05
N LEU A 43 -4.56 -7.02 11.31
CA LEU A 43 -4.17 -6.88 9.91
C LEU A 43 -5.34 -6.49 9.00
N ALA A 44 -6.53 -7.06 9.19
CA ALA A 44 -7.70 -6.72 8.40
C ALA A 44 -8.05 -5.23 8.54
N ARG A 45 -7.99 -4.67 9.76
CA ARG A 45 -8.24 -3.24 10.02
C ARG A 45 -7.15 -2.34 9.42
N VAL A 46 -5.87 -2.71 9.57
CA VAL A 46 -4.74 -1.96 8.99
C VAL A 46 -4.81 -1.97 7.45
N CYS A 47 -5.05 -3.13 6.85
CA CYS A 47 -5.22 -3.25 5.40
C CYS A 47 -6.41 -2.40 4.88
N ALA A 48 -7.51 -2.37 5.63
CA ALA A 48 -8.69 -1.59 5.24
C ALA A 48 -8.42 -0.07 5.29
N ARG A 49 -7.72 0.42 6.33
CA ARG A 49 -7.35 1.85 6.41
C ARG A 49 -6.35 2.26 5.34
N ALA A 50 -5.50 1.35 4.89
CA ALA A 50 -4.52 1.62 3.84
C ALA A 50 -5.12 1.65 2.42
N TRP A 51 -6.33 1.14 2.24
CA TRP A 51 -7.06 1.13 0.96
C TRP A 51 -8.53 1.45 1.21
N PRO A 52 -8.83 2.70 1.66
CA PRO A 52 -10.19 3.07 2.04
C PRO A 52 -11.10 3.12 0.81
N PRO A 53 -12.37 2.77 0.97
CA PRO A 53 -13.38 3.00 -0.05
C PRO A 53 -13.75 4.49 -0.10
N VAL A 54 -14.43 4.90 -1.17
CA VAL A 54 -15.04 6.22 -1.28
C VAL A 54 -16.31 6.30 -0.43
N GLU A 55 -17.06 5.21 -0.41
CA GLU A 55 -18.29 5.07 0.36
C GLU A 55 -18.25 3.82 1.21
N SER A 56 -18.73 3.92 2.45
CA SER A 56 -18.84 2.76 3.32
C SER A 56 -20.04 2.83 4.24
N GLU A 57 -20.60 1.64 4.56
CA GLU A 57 -21.69 1.47 5.49
C GLU A 57 -21.44 0.30 6.44
N ALA A 58 -21.92 0.40 7.67
CA ALA A 58 -21.84 -0.65 8.65
C ALA A 58 -23.11 -1.49 8.69
N LEU A 59 -22.98 -2.82 8.72
CA LEU A 59 -24.02 -3.77 9.03
C LEU A 59 -23.50 -4.64 10.17
N GLY A 60 -23.83 -4.30 11.42
CA GLY A 60 -23.14 -4.85 12.58
C GLY A 60 -21.63 -4.64 12.49
N ASP A 61 -20.86 -5.73 12.63
CA ASP A 61 -19.41 -5.71 12.47
C ASP A 61 -18.95 -5.86 10.99
N TRP A 62 -19.87 -5.96 10.06
CA TRP A 62 -19.54 -5.97 8.64
C TRP A 62 -19.38 -4.55 8.11
N ARG A 63 -18.41 -4.34 7.23
CA ARG A 63 -18.19 -3.08 6.55
C ARG A 63 -18.43 -3.25 5.06
N LEU A 64 -19.54 -2.68 4.54
CA LEU A 64 -19.80 -2.55 3.12
C LEU A 64 -18.93 -1.42 2.57
N ARG A 65 -18.32 -1.63 1.40
CA ARG A 65 -17.35 -0.69 0.82
C ARG A 65 -17.62 -0.54 -0.67
N ALA A 66 -17.63 0.70 -1.16
CA ALA A 66 -17.77 1.00 -2.58
C ALA A 66 -16.82 2.12 -3.02
N ALA A 67 -16.27 1.98 -4.23
CA ALA A 67 -15.43 2.95 -4.92
C ALA A 67 -15.67 2.86 -6.43
N GLN A 68 -16.94 2.88 -6.84
CA GLN A 68 -17.39 2.87 -8.24
C GLN A 68 -16.75 1.76 -9.10
N GLY A 69 -16.49 0.57 -8.50
CA GLY A 69 -15.88 -0.57 -9.19
C GLY A 69 -14.35 -0.59 -9.16
N PHE A 70 -13.67 0.49 -8.76
CA PHE A 70 -12.23 0.50 -8.70
C PHE A 70 -11.71 -0.46 -7.63
N THR A 71 -11.13 -1.56 -8.07
CA THR A 71 -10.63 -2.73 -7.33
C THR A 71 -11.67 -3.45 -6.46
N ARG A 72 -11.68 -4.80 -6.49
CA ARG A 72 -12.56 -5.62 -5.65
C ARG A 72 -12.38 -5.31 -4.16
N ARG A 73 -11.17 -4.98 -3.71
CA ARG A 73 -10.85 -4.68 -2.31
C ARG A 73 -11.61 -3.47 -1.79
N ALA A 74 -11.77 -2.42 -2.60
CA ALA A 74 -12.56 -1.24 -2.26
C ALA A 74 -14.06 -1.39 -2.58
N ASN A 75 -14.48 -2.51 -3.21
CA ASN A 75 -15.85 -2.79 -3.64
C ASN A 75 -16.29 -4.17 -3.16
N SER A 76 -16.16 -4.44 -1.89
CA SER A 76 -16.58 -5.70 -1.26
C SER A 76 -16.91 -5.49 0.20
N VAL A 77 -17.74 -6.37 0.75
CA VAL A 77 -17.96 -6.46 2.20
C VAL A 77 -16.70 -6.97 2.88
N LEU A 78 -16.27 -6.30 3.94
CA LEU A 78 -15.26 -6.78 4.87
C LEU A 78 -15.96 -7.24 6.15
N PRO A 79 -16.16 -8.55 6.36
CA PRO A 79 -16.76 -9.08 7.56
C PRO A 79 -15.70 -9.13 8.67
N LEU A 80 -15.88 -8.34 9.74
CA LEU A 80 -14.96 -8.27 10.88
C LEU A 80 -15.55 -8.92 12.14
N GLY A 81 -16.77 -9.47 12.05
CA GLY A 81 -17.50 -10.11 13.14
C GLY A 81 -18.93 -10.46 12.74
N ASP A 82 -19.86 -10.25 13.64
CA ASP A 82 -21.30 -10.55 13.46
C ASP A 82 -21.99 -9.42 12.69
N PRO A 83 -22.78 -9.70 11.64
CA PRO A 83 -23.57 -8.67 10.93
C PRO A 83 -24.74 -8.13 11.78
N GLY A 84 -25.03 -8.69 12.95
CA GLY A 84 -26.11 -8.27 13.83
C GLY A 84 -27.52 -8.74 13.40
N VAL A 85 -27.61 -9.48 12.30
CA VAL A 85 -28.84 -10.07 11.75
C VAL A 85 -28.54 -11.48 11.22
N PRO A 86 -29.56 -12.33 11.00
CA PRO A 86 -29.35 -13.65 10.37
C PRO A 86 -28.63 -13.55 9.05
N LEU A 87 -27.74 -14.49 8.74
CA LEU A 87 -26.87 -14.46 7.56
C LEU A 87 -27.64 -14.24 6.24
N ASP A 88 -28.77 -14.90 6.06
CA ASP A 88 -29.59 -14.74 4.84
C ASP A 88 -30.18 -13.33 4.70
N GLU A 89 -30.46 -12.67 5.80
CA GLU A 89 -30.91 -11.28 5.80
C GLU A 89 -29.74 -10.34 5.49
N ALA A 90 -28.56 -10.59 6.09
CA ALA A 90 -27.35 -9.82 5.80
C ALA A 90 -26.98 -9.91 4.32
N LEU A 91 -27.02 -11.10 3.72
CA LEU A 91 -26.69 -11.29 2.30
C LEU A 91 -27.69 -10.61 1.37
N ARG A 92 -29.01 -10.67 1.65
CA ARG A 92 -30.01 -9.91 0.88
C ARG A 92 -29.80 -8.41 1.00
N TYR A 93 -29.41 -7.92 2.18
CA TYR A 93 -29.05 -6.52 2.37
C TYR A 93 -27.84 -6.14 1.51
N VAL A 94 -26.79 -6.94 1.55
CA VAL A 94 -25.56 -6.76 0.77
C VAL A 94 -25.87 -6.71 -0.73
N GLU A 95 -26.63 -7.68 -1.26
CA GLU A 95 -27.00 -7.74 -2.68
C GLU A 95 -27.79 -6.49 -3.12
N ARG A 96 -28.76 -6.05 -2.31
CA ARG A 96 -29.52 -4.83 -2.57
C ARG A 96 -28.61 -3.59 -2.57
N TRP A 97 -27.76 -3.45 -1.53
CA TRP A 97 -26.88 -2.30 -1.37
C TRP A 97 -25.92 -2.12 -2.55
N TYR A 98 -25.31 -3.21 -3.03
CA TYR A 98 -24.46 -3.18 -4.24
C TYR A 98 -25.29 -3.01 -5.52
N GLY A 99 -26.44 -3.65 -5.62
CA GLY A 99 -27.35 -3.53 -6.77
C GLY A 99 -27.82 -2.08 -7.01
N GLU A 100 -28.14 -1.34 -5.95
CA GLU A 100 -28.51 0.09 -6.02
C GLU A 100 -27.39 0.96 -6.58
N ARG A 101 -26.12 0.50 -6.53
CA ARG A 101 -24.92 1.15 -7.06
C ARG A 101 -24.48 0.62 -8.42
N GLY A 102 -25.24 -0.33 -8.99
CA GLY A 102 -24.84 -1.01 -10.23
C GLY A 102 -23.56 -1.83 -10.11
N LEU A 103 -23.22 -2.27 -8.91
CA LEU A 103 -22.00 -3.02 -8.61
C LEU A 103 -22.31 -4.48 -8.30
N PRO A 104 -21.44 -5.44 -8.65
CA PRO A 104 -21.56 -6.81 -8.19
C PRO A 104 -21.33 -6.90 -6.68
N ALA A 105 -22.12 -7.72 -6.00
CA ALA A 105 -21.94 -7.97 -4.58
C ALA A 105 -20.79 -8.94 -4.36
N TYR A 106 -19.78 -8.47 -3.61
CA TYR A 106 -18.64 -9.29 -3.17
C TYR A 106 -18.54 -9.34 -1.65
N VAL A 107 -18.16 -10.51 -1.11
CA VAL A 107 -17.74 -10.67 0.29
C VAL A 107 -16.28 -11.13 0.31
N GLN A 108 -15.45 -10.39 1.04
CA GLN A 108 -14.02 -10.73 1.24
C GLN A 108 -13.88 -11.63 2.46
N VAL A 109 -13.66 -12.91 2.26
CA VAL A 109 -13.57 -13.93 3.33
C VAL A 109 -12.13 -14.34 3.54
N ALA A 110 -11.64 -14.25 4.77
CA ALA A 110 -10.30 -14.67 5.14
C ALA A 110 -10.27 -16.12 5.61
N THR A 111 -9.15 -16.81 5.33
CA THR A 111 -8.91 -18.21 5.72
C THR A 111 -7.44 -18.46 6.04
N GLY A 112 -7.15 -19.50 6.83
CA GLY A 112 -5.80 -20.03 7.03
C GLY A 112 -5.02 -19.43 8.18
N ALA A 113 -5.69 -18.75 9.12
CA ALA A 113 -5.12 -18.30 10.39
C ALA A 113 -6.17 -18.36 11.49
N GLU A 114 -5.74 -18.19 12.74
CA GLU A 114 -6.65 -18.09 13.86
C GLU A 114 -7.54 -16.84 13.74
N GLY A 115 -8.84 -17.00 13.99
CA GLY A 115 -9.84 -15.94 13.91
C GLY A 115 -10.31 -15.61 12.49
N THR A 116 -9.92 -16.41 11.47
CA THR A 116 -10.41 -16.28 10.10
C THR A 116 -11.81 -16.90 9.90
N GLN A 117 -12.38 -16.80 8.73
CA GLN A 117 -13.82 -16.89 8.48
C GLN A 117 -14.21 -18.11 7.63
N GLU A 118 -13.59 -19.26 7.87
CA GLU A 118 -13.84 -20.52 7.11
C GLU A 118 -15.31 -20.91 7.10
N ARG A 119 -16.01 -20.72 8.23
CA ARG A 119 -17.44 -21.03 8.34
C ARG A 119 -18.30 -20.11 7.46
N LEU A 120 -17.93 -18.83 7.38
CA LEU A 120 -18.63 -17.90 6.47
C LEU A 120 -18.39 -18.30 5.01
N GLY A 121 -17.15 -18.67 4.66
CA GLY A 121 -16.84 -19.15 3.30
C GLY A 121 -17.68 -20.34 2.89
N ALA A 122 -17.79 -21.36 3.75
CA ALA A 122 -18.62 -22.54 3.52
C ALA A 122 -20.11 -22.16 3.39
N ALA A 123 -20.61 -21.31 4.28
CA ALA A 123 -22.00 -20.86 4.24
C ALA A 123 -22.35 -20.04 3.00
N LEU A 124 -21.39 -19.31 2.41
CA LEU A 124 -21.56 -18.61 1.15
C LEU A 124 -21.61 -19.59 -0.03
N GLU A 125 -20.71 -20.60 -0.06
CA GLU A 125 -20.72 -21.65 -1.10
C GLU A 125 -22.04 -22.45 -1.11
N GLU A 126 -22.57 -22.79 0.06
CA GLU A 126 -23.89 -23.45 0.21
C GLU A 126 -25.03 -22.62 -0.37
N ARG A 127 -24.89 -21.28 -0.42
CA ARG A 127 -25.86 -20.33 -0.99
C ARG A 127 -25.60 -19.96 -2.44
N GLY A 128 -24.67 -20.65 -3.10
CA GLY A 128 -24.36 -20.44 -4.50
C GLY A 128 -23.41 -19.29 -4.80
N TRP A 129 -22.85 -18.63 -3.76
CA TRP A 129 -21.80 -17.63 -3.96
C TRP A 129 -20.54 -18.32 -4.51
N ARG A 130 -19.89 -17.68 -5.47
CA ARG A 130 -18.72 -18.25 -6.16
C ARG A 130 -17.43 -17.57 -5.72
N ARG A 131 -16.44 -18.38 -5.39
CA ARG A 131 -15.07 -17.91 -5.13
C ARG A 131 -14.42 -17.54 -6.46
N GLU A 132 -13.96 -16.27 -6.61
CA GLU A 132 -13.35 -15.79 -7.84
C GLU A 132 -11.84 -15.61 -7.72
N ALA A 133 -11.37 -14.92 -6.69
CA ALA A 133 -9.96 -14.56 -6.56
C ALA A 133 -9.44 -14.92 -5.16
N THR A 134 -8.20 -15.35 -5.12
CA THR A 134 -7.49 -15.64 -3.87
C THR A 134 -6.26 -14.75 -3.77
N THR A 135 -6.11 -14.10 -2.62
CA THR A 135 -4.99 -13.22 -2.33
C THR A 135 -4.31 -13.66 -1.04
N GLU A 136 -2.99 -13.71 -1.04
CA GLU A 136 -2.18 -13.91 0.16
C GLU A 136 -1.92 -12.57 0.85
N VAL A 137 -2.20 -12.50 2.14
CA VAL A 137 -1.72 -11.41 3.01
C VAL A 137 -0.43 -11.89 3.65
N ARG A 138 0.63 -11.17 3.37
CA ARG A 138 1.97 -11.53 3.81
C ARG A 138 2.52 -10.49 4.77
N VAL A 139 3.28 -10.91 5.75
CA VAL A 139 3.91 -10.06 6.75
C VAL A 139 5.40 -10.32 6.85
N GLY A 140 6.15 -9.28 7.16
CA GLY A 140 7.60 -9.35 7.34
C GLY A 140 8.11 -8.30 8.29
N ALA A 141 9.32 -8.47 8.83
CA ALA A 141 9.99 -7.41 9.54
C ALA A 141 10.42 -6.31 8.55
N LEU A 142 10.23 -5.05 8.93
CA LEU A 142 10.52 -3.94 8.02
C LEU A 142 12.02 -3.69 7.84
N ALA A 143 12.81 -3.86 8.91
CA ALA A 143 14.25 -3.58 8.87
C ALA A 143 15.03 -4.41 7.83
N PRO A 144 14.81 -5.74 7.66
CA PRO A 144 15.46 -6.48 6.59
C PRO A 144 15.18 -5.95 5.18
N VAL A 145 13.95 -5.46 4.92
CA VAL A 145 13.59 -4.86 3.62
C VAL A 145 14.33 -3.54 3.41
N ALA A 146 14.46 -2.73 4.47
CA ALA A 146 15.19 -1.46 4.42
C ALA A 146 16.72 -1.64 4.28
N ASP A 147 17.24 -2.77 4.75
CA ASP A 147 18.68 -3.11 4.75
C ASP A 147 19.10 -3.85 3.46
N LEU A 148 18.20 -4.11 2.53
CA LEU A 148 18.56 -4.75 1.26
C LEU A 148 19.60 -3.90 0.51
N ASP A 149 20.56 -4.59 -0.12
CA ASP A 149 21.54 -3.97 -1.01
C ASP A 149 20.85 -3.63 -2.34
N ALA A 150 20.34 -2.41 -2.40
CA ALA A 150 19.63 -1.88 -3.56
C ALA A 150 20.00 -0.41 -3.80
N ASP A 151 20.23 -0.05 -5.04
CA ASP A 151 20.48 1.34 -5.42
C ASP A 151 19.18 2.15 -5.33
N VAL A 152 19.00 2.81 -4.19
CA VAL A 152 17.84 3.66 -3.91
C VAL A 152 18.03 5.11 -4.39
N THR A 153 19.21 5.48 -4.89
CA THR A 153 19.49 6.86 -5.34
C THR A 153 18.62 7.28 -6.50
N ARG A 154 18.17 6.30 -7.29
CA ARG A 154 17.27 6.47 -8.43
C ARG A 154 15.78 6.56 -8.04
N VAL A 155 15.45 6.32 -6.76
CA VAL A 155 14.05 6.31 -6.32
C VAL A 155 13.67 7.67 -5.78
N ARG A 156 12.73 8.32 -6.46
CA ARG A 156 12.08 9.54 -5.97
C ARG A 156 10.92 9.16 -5.05
N LEU A 157 10.89 9.72 -3.86
CA LEU A 157 9.76 9.61 -2.92
C LEU A 157 8.96 10.90 -2.90
N SER A 158 7.62 10.79 -2.89
CA SER A 158 6.71 11.92 -2.85
C SER A 158 5.49 11.62 -1.97
N ARG A 159 4.89 12.67 -1.42
CA ARG A 159 3.55 12.63 -0.84
C ARG A 159 2.46 12.85 -1.90
N ASP A 160 2.85 13.45 -3.01
CA ASP A 160 1.93 13.79 -4.09
C ASP A 160 1.85 12.64 -5.10
N LEU A 161 0.63 12.34 -5.49
CA LEU A 161 0.30 11.41 -6.56
C LEU A 161 0.27 12.22 -7.87
N ASP A 162 1.36 12.14 -8.66
CA ASP A 162 1.52 12.87 -9.91
C ASP A 162 1.03 12.07 -11.14
N GLU A 163 0.91 12.75 -12.28
CA GLU A 163 0.45 12.15 -13.54
C GLU A 163 1.44 11.12 -14.07
N ALA A 164 2.74 11.29 -13.84
CA ALA A 164 3.77 10.35 -14.27
C ALA A 164 3.58 9.01 -13.53
N TRP A 165 3.39 9.04 -12.21
CA TRP A 165 3.10 7.83 -11.42
C TRP A 165 1.84 7.13 -11.91
N LEU A 166 0.76 7.90 -12.14
CA LEU A 166 -0.51 7.39 -12.64
C LEU A 166 -0.40 6.77 -14.03
N SER A 167 0.46 7.29 -14.91
CA SER A 167 0.67 6.75 -16.25
C SER A 167 1.27 5.33 -16.25
N ARG A 168 1.98 4.94 -15.18
CA ARG A 168 2.53 3.58 -15.00
C ARG A 168 1.54 2.64 -14.31
N TYR A 169 0.64 3.15 -13.49
CA TYR A 169 -0.29 2.31 -12.75
C TYR A 169 -1.33 1.66 -13.69
N GLN A 170 -1.28 0.33 -13.83
CA GLN A 170 -2.00 -0.42 -14.88
C GLN A 170 -3.39 -0.94 -14.44
N ARG A 171 -3.87 -0.58 -13.26
CA ARG A 171 -5.13 -1.13 -12.73
C ARG A 171 -6.36 -0.26 -13.00
N PHE A 172 -6.33 0.50 -14.10
CA PHE A 172 -7.50 1.22 -14.63
C PHE A 172 -8.18 0.37 -15.69
N GLU A 173 -9.47 0.18 -15.58
CA GLU A 173 -10.27 -0.54 -16.58
C GLU A 173 -10.47 0.26 -17.87
N THR A 174 -10.34 1.59 -17.80
CA THR A 174 -10.56 2.48 -18.95
C THR A 174 -9.28 3.23 -19.28
N PRO A 175 -8.82 3.19 -20.55
CA PRO A 175 -7.72 4.06 -21.00
C PRO A 175 -8.09 5.53 -20.80
N GLY A 176 -7.26 6.29 -20.11
CA GLY A 176 -7.49 7.71 -19.90
C GLY A 176 -7.09 8.19 -18.50
N ARG A 177 -7.57 9.37 -18.15
CA ARG A 177 -7.32 9.96 -16.84
C ARG A 177 -8.18 9.26 -15.79
N PRO A 178 -7.59 8.79 -14.65
CA PRO A 178 -8.36 8.13 -13.59
C PRO A 178 -9.42 9.07 -13.01
N GLY A 179 -10.59 8.50 -12.73
CA GLY A 179 -11.69 9.23 -12.11
C GLY A 179 -11.35 9.68 -10.66
N PRO A 180 -12.09 10.65 -10.11
CA PRO A 180 -11.86 11.16 -8.76
C PRO A 180 -11.83 10.07 -7.69
N HIS A 181 -12.70 9.07 -7.79
CA HIS A 181 -12.78 7.92 -6.86
C HIS A 181 -11.48 7.10 -6.81
N VAL A 182 -10.78 6.96 -7.94
CA VAL A 182 -9.49 6.27 -8.02
C VAL A 182 -8.43 7.06 -7.25
N LEU A 183 -8.39 8.39 -7.47
CA LEU A 183 -7.45 9.28 -6.79
C LEU A 183 -7.71 9.30 -5.29
N GLU A 184 -8.97 9.28 -4.87
CA GLU A 184 -9.37 9.24 -3.46
C GLU A 184 -8.85 7.97 -2.78
N VAL A 185 -9.06 6.78 -3.38
CA VAL A 185 -8.55 5.52 -2.85
C VAL A 185 -7.02 5.49 -2.83
N LEU A 186 -6.36 5.94 -3.89
CA LEU A 186 -4.89 5.93 -3.97
C LEU A 186 -4.24 6.90 -2.97
N ARG A 187 -4.85 8.05 -2.71
CA ARG A 187 -4.37 9.04 -1.73
C ARG A 187 -4.78 8.71 -0.30
N GLY A 188 -5.76 7.84 -0.13
CA GLY A 188 -6.33 7.49 1.17
C GLY A 188 -5.38 6.65 2.03
N GLY A 189 -5.40 6.91 3.34
CA GLY A 189 -4.60 6.22 4.35
C GLY A 189 -3.96 7.18 5.37
N PRO A 190 -3.49 6.67 6.52
CA PRO A 190 -2.95 7.52 7.59
C PRO A 190 -1.70 8.32 7.17
N SER A 191 -0.73 7.67 6.54
CA SER A 191 0.48 8.31 6.03
C SER A 191 0.90 7.63 4.73
N VAL A 192 0.69 8.29 3.60
CA VAL A 192 0.87 7.72 2.26
C VAL A 192 2.15 8.25 1.62
N TRP A 193 2.93 7.35 1.01
CA TRP A 193 4.11 7.65 0.21
C TRP A 193 4.00 6.99 -1.15
N PHE A 194 4.41 7.73 -2.18
CA PHE A 194 4.56 7.26 -3.54
C PHE A 194 6.03 7.22 -3.90
N ALA A 195 6.45 6.16 -4.57
CA ALA A 195 7.80 5.98 -5.10
C ALA A 195 7.75 5.88 -6.62
N SER A 196 8.73 6.44 -7.30
CA SER A 196 8.91 6.29 -8.74
C SER A 196 10.39 6.24 -9.11
N VAL A 197 10.70 5.54 -10.20
CA VAL A 197 12.01 5.52 -10.86
C VAL A 197 11.80 5.98 -12.31
N ALA A 198 12.46 7.05 -12.71
CA ALA A 198 12.37 7.54 -14.09
C ALA A 198 12.95 6.52 -15.09
N ALA A 199 12.41 6.47 -16.31
CA ALA A 199 12.87 5.51 -17.31
C ALA A 199 14.35 5.71 -17.68
N GLY A 200 14.81 6.97 -17.77
CA GLY A 200 16.22 7.28 -18.03
C GLY A 200 17.16 6.81 -16.90
N ASP A 201 16.73 6.89 -15.66
CA ASP A 201 17.50 6.43 -14.51
C ASP A 201 17.55 4.89 -14.40
N ALA A 202 16.63 4.20 -15.07
CA ALA A 202 16.55 2.74 -15.05
C ALA A 202 17.67 2.06 -15.88
N ASP A 203 18.24 2.76 -16.82
CA ASP A 203 19.25 2.19 -17.74
C ASP A 203 20.67 2.19 -17.19
N GLY A 204 20.88 2.66 -15.95
CA GLY A 204 22.19 2.68 -15.28
C GLY A 204 23.21 3.46 -16.10
N GLY A 205 23.15 4.79 -16.00
CA GLY A 205 23.99 5.67 -16.81
C GLY A 205 25.47 5.42 -16.62
N ALA A 206 26.11 4.88 -17.66
CA ALA A 206 27.51 5.18 -17.91
C ALA A 206 27.52 6.62 -18.44
N GLU A 207 27.75 7.60 -17.57
CA GLU A 207 28.09 8.94 -18.01
C GLU A 207 29.38 8.88 -18.80
N THR A 208 29.29 8.91 -20.13
CA THR A 208 30.38 9.36 -20.97
C THR A 208 30.45 10.88 -20.85
N SER A 209 31.32 11.36 -19.97
CA SER A 209 31.77 12.73 -19.95
C SER A 209 32.52 13.03 -21.30
N ALA A 210 31.83 13.67 -22.21
CA ALA A 210 32.47 14.37 -23.32
C ALA A 210 32.18 15.86 -23.15
N GLY A 211 33.22 16.59 -22.74
CA GLY A 211 33.18 18.04 -22.64
C GLY A 211 33.07 18.70 -24.00
N ALA A 212 32.30 19.80 -24.04
CA ALA A 212 32.56 20.94 -24.93
C ALA A 212 31.96 22.19 -24.31
N ALA A 213 32.81 23.16 -24.03
CA ALA A 213 32.45 24.50 -23.65
C ALA A 213 31.79 25.26 -24.82
N GLY A 214 30.77 26.09 -24.54
CA GLY A 214 30.15 27.01 -25.48
C GLY A 214 29.13 27.89 -24.73
N ASP A 215 29.58 29.12 -24.50
CA ASP A 215 28.87 30.27 -23.92
C ASP A 215 27.70 30.71 -24.81
N ALA A 216 26.53 31.03 -24.27
CA ALA A 216 25.73 32.20 -24.56
C ALA A 216 24.35 32.15 -23.82
N GLY A 217 24.00 33.26 -23.16
CA GLY A 217 22.85 33.46 -22.31
C GLY A 217 21.50 33.43 -23.07
N GLY A 218 20.46 33.13 -22.30
CA GLY A 218 19.07 33.22 -22.73
C GLY A 218 18.16 32.50 -21.75
N GLY A 219 17.18 33.24 -21.20
CA GLY A 219 16.29 32.84 -20.11
C GLY A 219 15.72 31.44 -20.20
N ALA A 220 15.92 30.69 -19.13
CA ALA A 220 15.36 29.34 -18.99
C ALA A 220 13.97 29.43 -18.36
N GLU A 221 12.94 29.52 -19.17
CA GLU A 221 11.66 28.89 -18.85
C GLU A 221 11.91 27.39 -18.86
N THR A 222 11.93 26.76 -17.69
CA THR A 222 11.97 25.30 -17.57
C THR A 222 10.65 24.74 -18.12
N ALA A 223 10.66 24.42 -19.41
CA ALA A 223 9.68 23.53 -20.00
C ALA A 223 9.73 22.22 -19.20
N ALA A 224 8.66 21.92 -18.45
CA ALA A 224 8.39 20.59 -17.92
C ALA A 224 8.20 19.67 -19.14
N GLY A 225 9.30 19.10 -19.62
CA GLY A 225 9.28 18.09 -20.67
C GLY A 225 8.36 16.98 -20.22
N ALA A 226 7.50 16.48 -21.12
CA ALA A 226 6.64 15.35 -20.91
C ALA A 226 7.52 14.16 -20.50
N ALA A 227 7.70 13.97 -19.20
CA ALA A 227 8.45 12.85 -18.66
C ALA A 227 7.69 11.59 -19.06
N GLY A 228 8.32 10.68 -19.79
CA GLY A 228 7.76 9.38 -20.12
C GLY A 228 7.33 8.65 -18.84
N ALA A 229 6.46 7.64 -19.01
CA ALA A 229 6.01 6.85 -17.86
C ALA A 229 7.22 6.29 -17.07
N PRO A 230 7.20 6.32 -15.74
CA PRO A 230 8.29 5.78 -14.92
C PRO A 230 8.57 4.30 -15.22
N ALA A 231 9.83 3.87 -15.08
CA ALA A 231 10.22 2.47 -15.20
C ALA A 231 9.69 1.61 -14.05
N ALA A 232 9.52 2.20 -12.87
CA ALA A 232 8.92 1.53 -11.73
C ALA A 232 8.17 2.51 -10.83
N ILE A 233 7.14 2.00 -10.16
CA ILE A 233 6.38 2.73 -9.15
C ILE A 233 6.15 1.84 -7.92
N GLY A 234 5.76 2.47 -6.83
CA GLY A 234 5.28 1.81 -5.62
C GLY A 234 4.51 2.77 -4.71
N ARG A 235 3.70 2.22 -3.85
CA ARG A 235 2.96 2.96 -2.83
C ARG A 235 3.17 2.30 -1.48
N CYS A 236 3.38 3.10 -0.43
CA CYS A 236 3.46 2.64 0.95
C CYS A 236 2.52 3.45 1.83
N VAL A 237 1.84 2.78 2.74
CA VAL A 237 1.06 3.43 3.80
C VAL A 237 1.62 3.04 5.15
N VAL A 238 1.97 4.05 5.94
CA VAL A 238 2.41 3.86 7.32
C VAL A 238 1.23 4.08 8.25
N ASP A 239 0.95 3.07 9.09
CA ASP A 239 -0.13 3.07 10.08
C ASP A 239 0.38 2.45 11.39
N GLY A 240 0.76 3.30 12.33
CA GLY A 240 1.40 2.89 13.57
C GLY A 240 2.69 2.09 13.32
N ARG A 241 2.74 0.85 13.81
CA ARG A 241 3.91 -0.03 13.59
C ARG A 241 4.00 -0.64 12.18
N TRP A 242 2.97 -0.48 11.35
CA TRP A 242 2.82 -1.16 10.08
C TRP A 242 3.17 -0.28 8.88
N ALA A 243 3.92 -0.85 7.95
CA ALA A 243 4.13 -0.33 6.60
C ALA A 243 3.48 -1.27 5.59
N GLY A 244 2.45 -0.81 4.88
CA GLY A 244 1.76 -1.57 3.85
C GLY A 244 2.28 -1.22 2.46
N PHE A 245 2.82 -2.21 1.73
CA PHE A 245 3.32 -2.02 0.37
C PHE A 245 2.26 -2.41 -0.65
N MET A 246 1.99 -1.51 -1.58
CA MET A 246 0.95 -1.68 -2.60
C MET A 246 1.37 -1.03 -3.92
N ALA A 247 0.72 -1.41 -5.02
CA ALA A 247 0.96 -0.83 -6.34
C ALA A 247 2.45 -0.82 -6.73
N VAL A 248 3.17 -1.89 -6.40
CA VAL A 248 4.55 -2.07 -6.85
C VAL A 248 4.50 -2.62 -8.27
N GLU A 249 4.85 -1.79 -9.23
CA GLU A 249 4.80 -2.13 -10.66
C GLU A 249 6.11 -1.74 -11.34
N VAL A 250 6.60 -2.62 -12.22
CA VAL A 250 7.80 -2.40 -13.03
C VAL A 250 7.45 -2.59 -14.49
N ASP A 251 7.84 -1.62 -15.32
CA ASP A 251 7.72 -1.70 -16.76
C ASP A 251 8.29 -3.03 -17.27
N PRO A 252 7.59 -3.76 -18.15
CA PRO A 252 8.10 -5.00 -18.73
C PRO A 252 9.49 -4.90 -19.32
N ALA A 253 9.81 -3.79 -19.99
CA ALA A 253 11.13 -3.54 -20.60
C ALA A 253 12.25 -3.32 -19.56
N HIS A 254 11.90 -2.97 -18.31
CA HIS A 254 12.84 -2.66 -17.25
C HIS A 254 12.86 -3.73 -16.13
N ARG A 255 12.18 -4.86 -16.32
CA ARG A 255 12.18 -5.97 -15.36
C ARG A 255 13.56 -6.59 -15.18
N ARG A 256 13.78 -7.30 -14.05
CA ARG A 256 15.02 -8.01 -13.70
C ARG A 256 16.25 -7.10 -13.51
N ARG A 257 16.02 -5.82 -13.27
CA ARG A 257 17.08 -4.80 -13.00
C ARG A 257 17.06 -4.30 -11.55
N GLY A 258 16.41 -5.03 -10.63
CA GLY A 258 16.35 -4.69 -9.21
C GLY A 258 15.40 -3.53 -8.85
N LEU A 259 14.63 -2.96 -9.81
CA LEU A 259 13.83 -1.76 -9.57
C LEU A 259 12.72 -1.95 -8.52
N ALA A 260 12.05 -3.10 -8.50
CA ALA A 260 11.06 -3.40 -7.45
C ALA A 260 11.71 -3.44 -6.06
N THR A 261 12.90 -4.03 -5.97
CA THR A 261 13.69 -4.07 -4.72
C THR A 261 14.08 -2.67 -4.29
N ALA A 262 14.59 -1.84 -5.19
CA ALA A 262 14.98 -0.46 -4.91
C ALA A 262 13.79 0.38 -4.40
N VAL A 263 12.64 0.29 -5.08
CA VAL A 263 11.39 0.97 -4.69
C VAL A 263 10.95 0.52 -3.29
N MET A 264 10.90 -0.77 -3.03
CA MET A 264 10.48 -1.29 -1.73
C MET A 264 11.47 -0.93 -0.62
N THR A 265 12.77 -0.98 -0.89
CA THR A 265 13.82 -0.59 0.06
C THR A 265 13.74 0.90 0.42
N ALA A 266 13.56 1.78 -0.57
CA ALA A 266 13.39 3.21 -0.34
C ALA A 266 12.15 3.52 0.52
N LEU A 267 11.02 2.92 0.18
CA LEU A 267 9.76 3.04 0.94
C LEU A 267 9.91 2.46 2.36
N ALA A 268 10.62 1.34 2.53
CA ALA A 268 10.85 0.72 3.83
C ALA A 268 11.74 1.60 4.73
N ARG A 269 12.79 2.20 4.19
CA ARG A 269 13.63 3.18 4.91
C ARG A 269 12.79 4.36 5.39
N ARG A 270 11.95 4.90 4.49
CA ARG A 270 11.05 6.00 4.85
C ARG A 270 10.04 5.61 5.93
N ALA A 271 9.48 4.41 5.85
CA ALA A 271 8.54 3.92 6.85
C ALA A 271 9.19 3.69 8.23
N LEU A 272 10.45 3.21 8.27
CA LEU A 272 11.25 3.15 9.51
C LEU A 272 11.45 4.53 10.14
N ASP A 273 11.74 5.57 9.32
CA ASP A 273 11.87 6.95 9.81
C ASP A 273 10.57 7.49 10.43
N GLU A 274 9.42 6.95 10.02
CA GLU A 274 8.10 7.27 10.59
C GLU A 274 7.72 6.41 11.79
N GLY A 275 8.56 5.46 12.19
CA GLY A 275 8.35 4.64 13.38
C GLY A 275 7.77 3.25 13.10
N ALA A 276 7.53 2.87 11.84
CA ALA A 276 7.10 1.52 11.52
C ALA A 276 8.22 0.50 11.81
N SER A 277 7.86 -0.73 12.14
CA SER A 277 8.80 -1.84 12.41
C SER A 277 8.39 -3.14 11.76
N ALA A 278 7.15 -3.23 11.30
CA ALA A 278 6.54 -4.37 10.65
C ALA A 278 6.02 -3.99 9.27
N ALA A 279 6.05 -4.92 8.36
CA ALA A 279 5.59 -4.75 6.99
C ALA A 279 4.48 -5.74 6.64
N TRP A 280 3.59 -5.33 5.76
CA TRP A 280 2.62 -6.22 5.13
C TRP A 280 2.44 -5.87 3.65
N LEU A 281 1.99 -6.85 2.89
CA LEU A 281 1.57 -6.69 1.50
C LEU A 281 0.50 -7.73 1.15
N GLN A 282 -0.13 -7.52 0.00
CA GLN A 282 -1.15 -8.41 -0.55
C GLN A 282 -0.77 -8.76 -1.98
N VAL A 283 -0.76 -10.05 -2.30
CA VAL A 283 -0.40 -10.57 -3.61
C VAL A 283 -1.39 -11.66 -4.04
N GLU A 284 -1.84 -11.61 -5.28
CA GLU A 284 -2.67 -12.66 -5.86
C GLU A 284 -1.90 -14.00 -5.88
N SER A 285 -2.59 -15.09 -5.52
CA SER A 285 -1.94 -16.39 -5.32
C SER A 285 -1.33 -16.98 -6.60
N ASP A 286 -1.76 -16.52 -7.76
CA ASP A 286 -1.27 -16.91 -9.09
C ASP A 286 -0.09 -16.04 -9.58
N ASN A 287 0.23 -14.94 -8.89
CA ASN A 287 1.37 -14.08 -9.23
C ASN A 287 2.68 -14.65 -8.66
N GLU A 288 3.18 -15.72 -9.29
CA GLU A 288 4.38 -16.44 -8.85
C GLU A 288 5.63 -15.53 -8.79
N ALA A 289 5.78 -14.63 -9.77
CA ALA A 289 6.94 -13.74 -9.83
C ALA A 289 6.99 -12.76 -8.64
N ALA A 290 5.84 -12.18 -8.28
CA ALA A 290 5.77 -11.29 -7.12
C ALA A 290 5.93 -12.06 -5.80
N ARG A 291 5.35 -13.27 -5.71
CA ARG A 291 5.51 -14.13 -4.53
C ARG A 291 6.97 -14.48 -4.28
N ALA A 292 7.69 -14.90 -5.33
CA ALA A 292 9.13 -15.21 -5.23
C ALA A 292 9.97 -13.98 -4.80
N LEU A 293 9.65 -12.79 -5.31
CA LEU A 293 10.28 -11.54 -4.88
C LEU A 293 10.07 -11.31 -3.38
N TYR A 294 8.83 -11.44 -2.90
CA TYR A 294 8.49 -11.18 -1.50
C TYR A 294 9.02 -12.27 -0.55
N ASP A 295 9.08 -13.52 -0.99
CA ASP A 295 9.77 -14.60 -0.25
C ASP A 295 11.26 -14.24 -0.05
N GLY A 296 11.93 -13.77 -1.10
CA GLY A 296 13.32 -13.31 -1.04
C GLY A 296 13.56 -12.11 -0.13
N MET A 297 12.52 -11.30 0.12
CA MET A 297 12.55 -10.16 1.06
C MET A 297 12.18 -10.55 2.50
N GLY A 298 11.87 -11.83 2.76
CA GLY A 298 11.55 -12.33 4.11
C GLY A 298 10.08 -12.15 4.52
N PHE A 299 9.16 -11.96 3.57
CA PHE A 299 7.73 -11.98 3.84
C PHE A 299 7.20 -13.41 3.92
N ALA A 300 6.42 -13.69 4.95
CA ALA A 300 5.72 -14.95 5.14
C ALA A 300 4.21 -14.78 4.98
N VAL A 301 3.52 -15.81 4.50
CA VAL A 301 2.05 -15.81 4.44
C VAL A 301 1.50 -15.82 5.87
N HIS A 302 0.66 -14.84 6.18
CA HIS A 302 -0.09 -14.80 7.42
C HIS A 302 -1.45 -15.50 7.26
N HIS A 303 -2.21 -15.09 6.27
CA HIS A 303 -3.51 -15.69 5.91
C HIS A 303 -3.79 -15.45 4.44
N ARG A 304 -4.88 -16.03 3.93
CA ARG A 304 -5.43 -15.76 2.61
C ARG A 304 -6.80 -15.12 2.74
N TYR A 305 -7.23 -14.38 1.74
CA TYR A 305 -8.62 -14.02 1.58
C TYR A 305 -9.11 -14.32 0.16
N HIS A 306 -10.40 -14.52 0.05
CA HIS A 306 -11.09 -14.83 -1.18
C HIS A 306 -12.21 -13.83 -1.40
N HIS A 307 -12.45 -13.43 -2.65
CA HIS A 307 -13.66 -12.71 -2.98
C HIS A 307 -14.73 -13.70 -3.43
N PHE A 308 -15.81 -13.74 -2.69
CA PHE A 308 -17.02 -14.49 -3.05
C PHE A 308 -17.99 -13.53 -3.70
N ARG A 309 -18.45 -13.89 -4.90
CA ARG A 309 -19.42 -13.13 -5.68
C ARG A 309 -20.80 -13.78 -5.58
N SER A 310 -21.86 -12.96 -5.45
CA SER A 310 -23.24 -13.44 -5.57
C SER A 310 -23.50 -14.04 -6.96
N ALA A 311 -24.45 -14.95 -7.03
CA ALA A 311 -24.87 -15.62 -8.26
C ALA A 311 -25.43 -14.65 -9.30
#